data_5111bac0128b96d11b7a75a9ab3c1e1c
#
_entry.id   5111bac0128b96d11b7a75a9ab3c1e1c
#
_cell.length_a   1.000
_cell.length_b   1.000
_cell.length_c   1.000
_cell.angle_alpha   90.00
_cell.angle_beta   90.00
_cell.angle_gamma   90.00
#
_symmetry.space_group_name_H-M   'P 1'
#
loop_
_entity.id
_entity.type
_entity.pdbx_description
1 polymer ?
#
loop_
_entity_poly.entity_id
_entity_poly.type
_entity_poly.pdbx_seq_one_letter_code
_entity_poly.pdbx_strand_id
1 'polypeptide(L)'
;FERLPNLRVAFAHGGGAFPITVGRVEQGWLVRPDLCALDNRINPREYLGKFWVDSLVHDPLALLYCLQVFGEDRVAMGSDYPFPLGEAEPGGLIESLKGLKPQLRQNLLANNALNWLGLTKERFRE
;
A
#
# COMPACT_ATOMS: atom_id res chain seq x y z
N PHE A 1 12.00 8.55 5.40
CA PHE A 1 12.20 7.46 6.36
C PHE A 1 13.56 7.59 7.07
N GLU A 2 14.62 7.96 6.37
CA GLU A 2 15.95 8.12 6.96
C GLU A 2 15.97 9.17 8.09
N ARG A 3 15.29 10.30 7.89
CA ARG A 3 15.18 11.37 8.89
C ARG A 3 14.03 11.15 9.90
N LEU A 4 13.04 10.36 9.51
CA LEU A 4 11.81 10.12 10.26
C LEU A 4 11.50 8.61 10.29
N PRO A 5 12.26 7.80 11.01
CA PRO A 5 12.15 6.34 10.97
C PRO A 5 10.79 5.81 11.48
N ASN A 6 10.09 6.60 12.30
CA ASN A 6 8.77 6.23 12.83
C ASN A 6 7.60 6.81 12.01
N LEU A 7 7.90 7.43 10.86
CA LEU A 7 6.86 7.99 10.00
C LEU A 7 5.98 6.89 9.44
N ARG A 8 4.67 7.03 9.62
CA ARG A 8 3.65 6.16 9.04
C ARG A 8 2.97 6.89 7.90
N VAL A 9 3.15 6.41 6.69
CA VAL A 9 2.60 6.99 5.47
C VAL A 9 1.78 5.94 4.74
N ALA A 10 0.63 6.35 4.22
CA ALA A 10 -0.14 5.57 3.27
C ALA A 10 -0.35 6.40 2.00
N PHE A 11 -0.23 5.76 0.84
CA PHE A 11 -0.47 6.35 -0.46
C PHE A 11 -1.76 5.80 -1.05
N ALA A 12 -2.59 6.70 -1.57
CA ALA A 12 -3.84 6.33 -2.21
C ALA A 12 -3.64 5.61 -3.56
N HIS A 13 -4.71 4.97 -4.03
CA HIS A 13 -4.85 4.37 -5.35
C HIS A 13 -3.77 3.31 -5.63
N GLY A 14 -3.55 2.41 -4.65
CA GLY A 14 -2.54 1.37 -4.78
C GLY A 14 -1.11 1.89 -4.96
N GLY A 15 -0.84 3.15 -4.55
CA GLY A 15 0.44 3.81 -4.80
C GLY A 15 0.61 4.33 -6.22
N GLY A 16 -0.48 4.46 -6.99
CA GLY A 16 -0.48 5.00 -8.35
C GLY A 16 0.38 4.18 -9.32
N ALA A 17 1.27 4.84 -10.06
CA ALA A 17 2.15 4.17 -11.00
C ALA A 17 3.36 3.48 -10.33
N PHE A 18 3.60 3.70 -9.05
CA PHE A 18 4.82 3.24 -8.38
C PHE A 18 5.02 1.72 -8.41
N PRO A 19 4.02 0.86 -8.14
CA PRO A 19 4.24 -0.58 -8.17
C PRO A 19 4.73 -1.10 -9.53
N ILE A 20 4.25 -0.53 -10.63
CA ILE A 20 4.68 -0.91 -11.98
C ILE A 20 6.05 -0.32 -12.32
N THR A 21 6.38 0.86 -11.78
CA THR A 21 7.59 1.60 -12.15
C THR A 21 8.76 1.42 -11.18
N VAL A 22 8.58 0.74 -10.06
CA VAL A 22 9.62 0.59 -9.02
C VAL A 22 10.92 -0.01 -9.57
N GLY A 23 10.84 -0.98 -10.49
CA GLY A 23 12.01 -1.54 -11.15
C GLY A 23 12.76 -0.52 -12.00
N ARG A 24 12.03 0.40 -12.66
CA ARG A 24 12.62 1.49 -13.43
C ARG A 24 13.26 2.54 -12.52
N VAL A 25 12.63 2.83 -11.39
CA VAL A 25 13.18 3.73 -10.36
C VAL A 25 14.49 3.17 -9.80
N GLU A 26 14.50 1.89 -9.45
CA GLU A 26 15.69 1.17 -8.99
C GLU A 26 16.80 1.18 -10.05
N GLN A 27 16.48 0.89 -11.31
CA GLN A 27 17.45 0.92 -12.40
C GLN A 27 18.06 2.32 -12.56
N GLY A 28 17.27 3.38 -12.48
CA GLY A 28 17.76 4.75 -12.51
C GLY A 28 18.76 5.03 -11.37
N TRP A 29 18.45 4.57 -10.16
CA TRP A 29 19.31 4.69 -8.98
C TRP A 29 20.65 3.94 -9.17
N LEU A 30 20.62 2.74 -9.76
CA LEU A 30 21.81 1.92 -10.00
C LEU A 30 22.74 2.52 -11.06
N VAL A 31 22.20 3.01 -12.18
CA VAL A 31 23.00 3.44 -13.34
C VAL A 31 23.28 4.94 -13.37
N ARG A 32 22.56 5.72 -12.61
CA ARG A 32 22.75 7.18 -12.52
C ARG A 32 22.77 7.64 -11.05
N PRO A 33 23.67 7.06 -10.20
CA PRO A 33 23.78 7.49 -8.81
C PRO A 33 24.17 8.97 -8.67
N ASP A 34 24.82 9.52 -9.68
CA ASP A 34 25.17 10.93 -9.81
C ASP A 34 23.94 11.85 -9.82
N LEU A 35 22.76 11.36 -10.19
CA LEU A 35 21.50 12.09 -10.22
C LEU A 35 20.47 11.56 -9.21
N CYS A 36 20.42 10.24 -9.05
CA CYS A 36 19.30 9.60 -8.34
C CYS A 36 19.63 9.20 -6.90
N ALA A 37 20.92 9.22 -6.50
CA ALA A 37 21.37 8.84 -5.16
C ALA A 37 22.04 10.00 -4.38
N LEU A 38 21.78 11.25 -4.76
CA LEU A 38 22.37 12.44 -4.12
C LEU A 38 21.87 12.62 -2.70
N ASP A 39 20.55 12.64 -2.52
CA ASP A 39 19.90 12.89 -1.23
C ASP A 39 19.57 11.61 -0.47
N ASN A 40 19.44 10.49 -1.17
CA ASN A 40 19.12 9.20 -0.59
C ASN A 40 19.99 8.09 -1.19
N ARG A 41 20.86 7.53 -0.37
CA ARG A 41 21.80 6.48 -0.75
C ARG A 41 21.26 5.06 -0.60
N ILE A 42 20.02 4.90 -0.12
CA ILE A 42 19.37 3.61 0.03
C ILE A 42 18.63 3.30 -1.27
N ASN A 43 18.77 2.07 -1.74
CA ASN A 43 18.04 1.60 -2.92
C ASN A 43 16.53 1.84 -2.73
N PRO A 44 15.85 2.50 -3.67
CA PRO A 44 14.41 2.77 -3.56
C PRO A 44 13.56 1.54 -3.28
N ARG A 45 13.96 0.36 -3.75
CA ARG A 45 13.26 -0.90 -3.49
C ARG A 45 13.26 -1.29 -2.01
N GLU A 46 14.26 -0.90 -1.24
CA GLU A 46 14.34 -1.18 0.19
C GLU A 46 13.30 -0.43 1.03
N TYR A 47 12.57 0.52 0.43
CA TYR A 47 11.44 1.18 1.08
C TYR A 47 10.12 0.43 0.93
N LEU A 48 10.04 -0.60 0.07
CA LEU A 48 8.89 -1.49 0.03
C LEU A 48 8.71 -2.13 1.42
N GLY A 49 7.47 -2.17 1.90
CA GLY A 49 7.16 -2.62 3.24
C GLY A 49 7.33 -1.57 4.36
N LYS A 50 7.87 -0.37 4.07
CA LYS A 50 7.99 0.73 5.05
C LYS A 50 6.82 1.72 5.02
N PHE A 51 5.92 1.60 4.07
CA PHE A 51 4.72 2.41 3.93
C PHE A 51 3.53 1.56 3.51
N TRP A 52 2.35 2.12 3.59
CA TRP A 52 1.11 1.46 3.20
C TRP A 52 0.57 2.04 1.90
N VAL A 53 -0.26 1.28 1.22
CA VAL A 53 -1.09 1.73 0.11
C VAL A 53 -2.53 1.30 0.36
N ASP A 54 -3.48 1.91 -0.33
CA ASP A 54 -4.86 1.46 -0.26
C ASP A 54 -5.21 0.41 -1.33
N SER A 55 -6.40 -0.14 -1.23
CA SER A 55 -6.93 -1.14 -2.15
C SER A 55 -7.74 -0.54 -3.30
N LEU A 56 -7.80 0.79 -3.43
CA LEU A 56 -8.67 1.47 -4.39
C LEU A 56 -8.03 1.49 -5.78
N VAL A 57 -8.06 0.35 -6.45
CA VAL A 57 -7.49 0.16 -7.79
C VAL A 57 -8.52 -0.33 -8.82
N HIS A 58 -9.77 -0.59 -8.40
CA HIS A 58 -10.90 -1.01 -9.22
C HIS A 58 -10.68 -2.23 -10.14
N ASP A 59 -9.57 -2.96 -9.93
CA ASP A 59 -9.23 -4.13 -10.71
C ASP A 59 -8.64 -5.23 -9.84
N PRO A 60 -9.16 -6.48 -9.91
CA PRO A 60 -8.68 -7.60 -9.09
C PRO A 60 -7.21 -7.95 -9.31
N LEU A 61 -6.73 -7.88 -10.55
CA LEU A 61 -5.34 -8.22 -10.88
C LEU A 61 -4.39 -7.12 -10.39
N ALA A 62 -4.80 -5.85 -10.48
CA ALA A 62 -4.06 -4.73 -9.91
C ALA A 62 -3.93 -4.85 -8.39
N LEU A 63 -5.02 -5.24 -7.69
CA LEU A 63 -4.96 -5.46 -6.25
C LEU A 63 -4.04 -6.62 -5.88
N LEU A 64 -4.12 -7.74 -6.58
CA LEU A 64 -3.20 -8.87 -6.36
C LEU A 64 -1.75 -8.48 -6.62
N TYR A 65 -1.49 -7.66 -7.63
CA TYR A 65 -0.17 -7.14 -7.91
C TYR A 65 0.34 -6.20 -6.79
N CYS A 66 -0.51 -5.32 -6.27
CA CYS A 66 -0.16 -4.50 -5.10
C CYS A 66 0.23 -5.36 -3.89
N LEU A 67 -0.52 -6.44 -3.62
CA LEU A 67 -0.18 -7.37 -2.53
C LEU A 67 1.21 -8.02 -2.73
N GLN A 68 1.56 -8.36 -3.96
CA GLN A 68 2.88 -8.94 -4.28
C GLN A 68 4.02 -7.92 -4.15
N VAL A 69 3.80 -6.68 -4.56
CA VAL A 69 4.84 -5.64 -4.55
C VAL A 69 5.06 -5.08 -3.15
N PHE A 70 3.99 -4.72 -2.45
CA PHE A 70 4.09 -4.03 -1.15
C PHE A 70 4.10 -4.97 0.05
N GLY A 71 3.53 -6.16 -0.11
CA GLY A 71 3.28 -7.12 0.97
C GLY A 71 1.84 -7.10 1.46
N GLU A 72 1.36 -8.27 1.89
CA GLU A 72 -0.02 -8.50 2.33
C GLU A 72 -0.41 -7.65 3.56
N ASP A 73 0.57 -7.20 4.34
CA ASP A 73 0.40 -6.38 5.55
C ASP A 73 0.54 -4.87 5.28
N ARG A 74 0.76 -4.47 4.03
CA ARG A 74 0.95 -3.07 3.62
C ARG A 74 -0.14 -2.54 2.71
N VAL A 75 -1.15 -3.34 2.40
CA VAL A 75 -2.34 -2.90 1.65
C VAL A 75 -3.51 -2.81 2.62
N ALA A 76 -4.15 -1.65 2.69
CA ALA A 76 -5.31 -1.39 3.53
C ALA A 76 -6.53 -1.02 2.69
N MET A 77 -7.72 -1.28 3.19
CA MET A 77 -8.95 -0.85 2.51
C MET A 77 -8.96 0.67 2.35
N GLY A 78 -9.25 1.14 1.13
CA GLY A 78 -9.55 2.53 0.81
C GLY A 78 -10.86 2.63 0.06
N SER A 79 -11.60 3.72 0.26
CA SER A 79 -12.89 3.94 -0.39
C SER A 79 -12.93 5.14 -1.33
N ASP A 80 -11.96 6.05 -1.20
CA ASP A 80 -11.91 7.35 -1.91
C ASP A 80 -13.18 8.21 -1.68
N TYR A 81 -13.92 7.94 -0.60
CA TYR A 81 -15.05 8.77 -0.23
C TYR A 81 -14.58 10.21 0.08
N PRO A 82 -15.26 11.29 -0.37
CA PRO A 82 -16.56 11.29 -1.08
C PRO A 82 -16.46 11.46 -2.61
N PHE A 83 -15.36 11.05 -3.22
CA PHE A 83 -15.15 11.28 -4.65
C PHE A 83 -15.95 10.32 -5.53
N PRO A 84 -16.35 10.76 -6.75
CA PRO A 84 -17.16 9.93 -7.65
C PRO A 84 -16.47 8.64 -8.13
N LEU A 85 -15.13 8.60 -8.12
CA LEU A 85 -14.35 7.41 -8.47
C LEU A 85 -14.14 6.47 -7.27
N GLY A 86 -14.73 6.77 -6.11
CA GLY A 86 -14.67 5.90 -4.94
C GLY A 86 -15.45 4.59 -5.12
N GLU A 87 -15.19 3.63 -4.24
CA GLU A 87 -16.02 2.42 -4.16
C GLU A 87 -17.39 2.75 -3.57
N ALA A 88 -18.46 2.39 -4.28
CA ALA A 88 -19.83 2.52 -3.78
C ALA A 88 -20.07 1.64 -2.54
N GLU A 89 -19.46 0.45 -2.54
CA GLU A 89 -19.43 -0.49 -1.41
C GLU A 89 -17.98 -0.62 -0.94
N PRO A 90 -17.54 0.14 0.08
CA PRO A 90 -16.18 0.11 0.56
C PRO A 90 -15.70 -1.31 0.91
N GLY A 91 -14.59 -1.75 0.30
CA GLY A 91 -14.06 -3.09 0.44
C GLY A 91 -14.65 -4.11 -0.55
N GLY A 92 -15.58 -3.71 -1.41
CA GLY A 92 -16.21 -4.58 -2.39
C GLY A 92 -15.21 -5.30 -3.30
N LEU A 93 -14.16 -4.62 -3.73
CA LEU A 93 -13.09 -5.25 -4.51
C LEU A 93 -12.39 -6.36 -3.72
N ILE A 94 -12.05 -6.13 -2.46
CA ILE A 94 -11.41 -7.13 -1.59
C ILE A 94 -12.34 -8.33 -1.41
N GLU A 95 -13.63 -8.10 -1.17
CA GLU A 95 -14.62 -9.15 -0.99
C GLU A 95 -14.84 -9.98 -2.27
N SER A 96 -14.70 -9.37 -3.44
CA SER A 96 -14.83 -10.05 -4.73
C SER A 96 -13.70 -11.03 -5.04
N LEU A 97 -12.53 -10.89 -4.40
CA LEU A 97 -11.38 -11.75 -4.65
C LEU A 97 -11.64 -13.18 -4.15
N LYS A 98 -11.70 -14.12 -5.11
CA LYS A 98 -11.82 -15.54 -4.80
C LYS A 98 -10.48 -16.10 -4.32
N GLY A 99 -10.55 -17.03 -3.36
CA GLY A 99 -9.35 -17.75 -2.89
C GLY A 99 -8.47 -17.00 -1.89
N LEU A 100 -8.83 -15.79 -1.48
CA LEU A 100 -8.16 -15.14 -0.35
C LEU A 100 -8.39 -15.92 0.93
N LYS A 101 -7.30 -16.18 1.67
CA LYS A 101 -7.38 -16.74 3.02
C LYS A 101 -8.22 -15.82 3.91
N PRO A 102 -9.09 -16.35 4.79
CA PRO A 102 -9.93 -15.53 5.66
C PRO A 102 -9.16 -14.49 6.47
N GLN A 103 -7.98 -14.86 6.99
CA GLN A 103 -7.13 -13.95 7.74
C GLN A 103 -6.61 -12.80 6.87
N LEU A 104 -6.18 -13.07 5.63
CA LEU A 104 -5.73 -12.04 4.71
C LEU A 104 -6.85 -11.06 4.39
N ARG A 105 -8.05 -11.57 4.08
CA ARG A 105 -9.23 -10.73 3.84
C ARG A 105 -9.50 -9.79 5.02
N GLN A 106 -9.48 -10.32 6.24
CA GLN A 106 -9.67 -9.52 7.45
C GLN A 106 -8.55 -8.47 7.65
N ASN A 107 -7.31 -8.83 7.30
CA ASN A 107 -6.19 -7.90 7.36
C ASN A 107 -6.40 -6.73 6.39
N LEU A 108 -6.75 -7.02 5.15
CA LEU A 108 -6.99 -5.99 4.13
C LEU A 108 -8.16 -5.07 4.51
N LEU A 109 -9.28 -5.64 5.00
CA LEU A 109 -10.47 -4.89 5.33
C LEU A 109 -10.32 -4.00 6.58
N ALA A 110 -9.47 -4.38 7.54
CA ALA A 110 -9.40 -3.64 8.80
C ALA A 110 -8.02 -3.62 9.46
N ASN A 111 -7.37 -4.78 9.66
CA ASN A 111 -6.21 -4.86 10.54
C ASN A 111 -5.02 -4.04 10.04
N ASN A 112 -4.80 -3.99 8.73
CA ASN A 112 -3.69 -3.25 8.13
C ASN A 112 -3.88 -1.73 8.33
N ALA A 113 -5.11 -1.23 8.20
CA ALA A 113 -5.43 0.16 8.50
C ALA A 113 -5.22 0.49 9.98
N LEU A 114 -5.67 -0.39 10.89
CA LEU A 114 -5.44 -0.23 12.32
C LEU A 114 -3.94 -0.21 12.64
N ASN A 115 -3.17 -1.11 12.03
CA ASN A 115 -1.72 -1.15 12.20
C ASN A 115 -1.05 0.14 11.71
N TRP A 116 -1.43 0.62 10.53
CA TRP A 116 -0.94 1.90 10.02
C TRP A 116 -1.25 3.06 10.96
N LEU A 117 -2.48 3.13 11.46
CA LEU A 117 -2.93 4.19 12.39
C LEU A 117 -2.34 4.02 13.82
N GLY A 118 -1.81 2.84 14.14
CA GLY A 118 -1.35 2.52 15.50
C GLY A 118 -2.50 2.38 16.49
N LEU A 119 -3.64 1.90 16.00
CA LEU A 119 -4.85 1.70 16.79
C LEU A 119 -5.10 0.21 17.00
N THR A 120 -5.87 -0.10 18.05
CA THR A 120 -6.35 -1.47 18.32
C THR A 120 -7.86 -1.55 18.13
N LYS A 121 -8.38 -2.77 17.92
CA LYS A 121 -9.81 -3.01 17.76
C LYS A 121 -10.64 -2.62 18.99
N GLU A 122 -10.04 -2.68 20.18
CA GLU A 122 -10.70 -2.36 21.44
C GLU A 122 -11.19 -0.92 21.46
N ARG A 123 -10.50 -0.01 20.75
CA ARG A 123 -10.92 1.40 20.64
C ARG A 123 -12.30 1.58 20.01
N PHE A 124 -12.79 0.61 19.24
CA PHE A 124 -14.04 0.66 18.48
C PHE A 124 -15.11 -0.31 19.01
N ARG A 125 -14.86 -0.91 20.19
CA ARG A 125 -15.87 -1.71 20.89
C ARG A 125 -16.59 -0.77 21.84
N GLU A 126 -17.87 -0.56 21.57
CA GLU A 126 -18.82 0.02 22.54
C GLU A 126 -19.24 -1.04 23.55
#